data_3692e805bb9f022f35d7ee6c2ffd13fb
#
_entry.id   3692e805bb9f022f35d7ee6c2ffd13fb
#
_cell.length_a   1.000
_cell.length_b   1.000
_cell.length_c   1.000
_cell.angle_alpha   90.00
_cell.angle_beta   90.00
_cell.angle_gamma   90.00
#
_symmetry.space_group_name_H-M   'P 1'
#
loop_
_entity.id
_entity.type
_entity.pdbx_description
1 polymer ?
#
loop_
_entity_poly.entity_id
_entity_poly.type
_entity_poly.pdbx_seq_one_letter_code
_entity_poly.pdbx_strand_id
1 'polypeptide(L)'
;SGLFAIQVPTVAQLQLTQAVGSASLADDPAKLAHAGVELFTLEGYDLPLVAGCSAWLVCRLIDERHNQQAYDLFIGEVIAAWADERVFRDGRWHFETADPSLRSLHHVAGGHYYAIGEAVKA
;
A
#
# COMPACT_ATOMS: atom_id res chain seq x y z
N SER A 1 -13.47 13.39 -3.03
CA SER A 1 -12.29 14.27 -3.22
C SER A 1 -11.53 13.98 -4.52
N GLY A 2 -11.69 12.80 -5.09
CA GLY A 2 -10.89 12.35 -6.23
C GLY A 2 -9.45 11.98 -5.89
N LEU A 3 -9.12 11.89 -4.60
CA LEU A 3 -7.83 11.42 -4.13
C LEU A 3 -7.91 9.97 -3.64
N PHE A 4 -6.84 9.22 -3.86
CA PHE A 4 -6.66 7.90 -3.28
C PHE A 4 -5.19 7.65 -2.97
N ALA A 5 -4.91 6.68 -2.12
CA ALA A 5 -3.55 6.29 -1.80
C ALA A 5 -3.27 4.85 -2.23
N ILE A 6 -2.09 4.65 -2.81
CA ILE A 6 -1.49 3.32 -2.98
C ILE A 6 -0.44 3.18 -1.89
N GLN A 7 -0.48 2.08 -1.16
CA GLN A 7 0.37 1.87 0.00
C GLN A 7 1.00 0.48 -0.07
N VAL A 8 2.27 0.40 0.26
CA VAL A 8 3.08 -0.82 0.12
C VAL A 8 3.24 -1.46 1.49
N PRO A 9 2.53 -2.56 1.78
CA PRO A 9 2.65 -3.25 3.06
C PRO A 9 3.96 -4.03 3.16
N THR A 10 4.35 -4.31 4.39
CA THR A 10 5.56 -5.08 4.73
C THR A 10 5.22 -6.47 5.27
N VAL A 11 6.23 -7.33 5.37
CA VAL A 11 6.10 -8.66 5.98
C VAL A 11 5.55 -8.56 7.42
N ALA A 12 5.94 -7.53 8.17
CA ALA A 12 5.40 -7.28 9.50
C ALA A 12 3.88 -7.05 9.51
N GLN A 13 3.31 -6.63 8.37
CA GLN A 13 1.89 -6.37 8.21
C GLN A 13 1.13 -7.50 7.51
N LEU A 14 1.69 -8.70 7.44
CA LEU A 14 1.09 -9.84 6.75
C LEU A 14 -0.34 -10.13 7.24
N GLN A 15 -0.53 -10.25 8.55
CA GLN A 15 -1.84 -10.56 9.14
C GLN A 15 -2.84 -9.42 8.93
N LEU A 16 -2.39 -8.19 9.10
CA LEU A 16 -3.19 -7.00 8.85
C LEU A 16 -3.64 -6.93 7.38
N THR A 17 -2.73 -7.15 6.45
CA THR A 17 -3.01 -7.15 5.01
C THR A 17 -4.05 -8.21 4.64
N GLN A 18 -3.89 -9.42 5.15
CA GLN A 18 -4.84 -10.51 4.95
C GLN A 18 -6.21 -10.17 5.54
N ALA A 19 -6.26 -9.65 6.75
CA ALA A 19 -7.51 -9.31 7.42
C ALA A 19 -8.28 -8.20 6.67
N VAL A 20 -7.58 -7.16 6.22
CA VAL A 20 -8.20 -6.06 5.46
C VAL A 20 -8.71 -6.54 4.10
N GLY A 21 -7.96 -7.43 3.43
CA GLY A 21 -8.35 -7.99 2.13
C GLY A 21 -9.48 -9.03 2.20
N SER A 22 -9.73 -9.61 3.36
CA SER A 22 -10.73 -10.68 3.54
C SER A 22 -12.10 -10.20 3.98
N ALA A 23 -12.26 -8.94 4.29
CA ALA A 23 -13.53 -8.35 4.75
C ALA A 23 -13.90 -7.11 3.94
N SER A 24 -15.19 -6.91 3.73
CA SER A 24 -15.73 -5.70 3.11
C SER A 24 -16.16 -4.70 4.18
N LEU A 25 -15.99 -3.40 3.91
CA LEU A 25 -16.55 -2.35 4.78
C LEU A 25 -18.08 -2.38 4.81
N ALA A 26 -18.73 -2.91 3.77
CA ALA A 26 -20.17 -3.08 3.73
C ALA A 26 -20.64 -4.14 4.75
N ASP A 27 -19.87 -5.21 4.92
CA ASP A 27 -20.18 -6.32 5.84
C ASP A 27 -19.65 -6.05 7.26
N ASP A 28 -18.49 -5.40 7.36
CA ASP A 28 -17.86 -5.03 8.63
C ASP A 28 -17.41 -3.57 8.60
N PRO A 29 -18.26 -2.61 9.02
CA PRO A 29 -17.91 -1.20 9.06
C PRO A 29 -16.70 -0.88 9.95
N ALA A 30 -16.39 -1.74 10.92
CA ALA A 30 -15.26 -1.60 11.84
C ALA A 30 -14.05 -2.43 11.41
N LYS A 31 -13.98 -2.89 10.16
CA LYS A 31 -12.91 -3.81 9.70
C LYS A 31 -11.49 -3.27 9.92
N LEU A 32 -11.27 -1.97 9.77
CA LEU A 32 -9.95 -1.38 9.99
C LEU A 32 -9.53 -1.48 11.46
N ALA A 33 -10.45 -1.21 12.38
CA ALA A 33 -10.20 -1.38 13.81
C ALA A 33 -10.01 -2.84 14.19
N HIS A 34 -10.85 -3.76 13.64
CA HIS A 34 -10.73 -5.19 13.87
C HIS A 34 -9.41 -5.77 13.35
N ALA A 35 -8.90 -5.23 12.24
CA ALA A 35 -7.61 -5.63 11.68
C ALA A 35 -6.40 -5.00 12.40
N GLY A 36 -6.63 -4.06 13.32
CA GLY A 36 -5.57 -3.36 14.03
C GLY A 36 -4.84 -2.33 13.19
N VAL A 37 -5.53 -1.72 12.23
CA VAL A 37 -4.94 -0.70 11.35
C VAL A 37 -4.76 0.60 12.12
N GLU A 38 -3.53 1.11 12.19
CA GLU A 38 -3.24 2.47 12.62
C GLU A 38 -3.21 3.41 11.43
N LEU A 39 -3.96 4.50 11.51
CA LEU A 39 -4.04 5.51 10.46
C LEU A 39 -3.35 6.80 10.91
N PHE A 40 -2.75 7.48 9.95
CA PHE A 40 -2.20 8.82 10.13
C PHE A 40 -2.50 9.68 8.91
N THR A 41 -2.32 10.99 9.04
CA THR A 41 -2.45 11.95 7.93
C THR A 41 -1.18 12.77 7.82
N LEU A 42 -0.90 13.25 6.61
CA LEU A 42 0.19 14.18 6.36
C LEU A 42 -0.40 15.56 6.05
N GLU A 43 0.30 16.60 6.51
CA GLU A 43 -0.09 17.97 6.26
C GLU A 43 -0.24 18.24 4.76
N GLY A 44 -1.33 18.88 4.38
CA GLY A 44 -1.65 19.19 2.99
C GLY A 44 -2.43 18.11 2.24
N TYR A 45 -2.65 16.94 2.86
CA TYR A 45 -3.39 15.84 2.22
C TYR A 45 -4.44 15.28 3.19
N ASP A 46 -5.72 15.54 2.89
CA ASP A 46 -6.83 15.00 3.67
C ASP A 46 -7.13 13.57 3.21
N LEU A 47 -6.23 12.67 3.55
CA LEU A 47 -6.29 11.27 3.16
C LEU A 47 -5.64 10.40 4.24
N PRO A 48 -6.35 9.39 4.78
CA PRO A 48 -5.77 8.51 5.78
C PRO A 48 -4.75 7.56 5.16
N LEU A 49 -3.60 7.46 5.79
CA LEU A 49 -2.51 6.57 5.40
C LEU A 49 -2.30 5.52 6.50
N VAL A 50 -1.91 4.32 6.11
CA VAL A 50 -1.68 3.21 7.05
C VAL A 50 -0.25 3.29 7.60
N ALA A 51 -0.13 3.38 8.91
CA ALA A 51 1.18 3.33 9.57
C ALA A 51 1.82 1.94 9.40
N GLY A 52 3.14 1.93 9.23
CA GLY A 52 3.91 0.69 9.11
C GLY A 52 4.15 0.21 7.67
N CYS A 53 3.50 0.79 6.67
CA CYS A 53 3.86 0.54 5.27
C CYS A 53 5.26 1.05 4.95
N SER A 54 5.87 0.54 3.88
CA SER A 54 7.19 1.00 3.44
C SER A 54 7.15 2.16 2.47
N ALA A 55 5.99 2.39 1.83
CA ALA A 55 5.80 3.52 0.92
C ALA A 55 4.32 3.89 0.81
N TRP A 56 4.08 5.16 0.47
CA TRP A 56 2.76 5.73 0.25
C TRP A 56 2.82 6.64 -0.97
N LEU A 57 1.87 6.43 -1.89
CA LEU A 57 1.69 7.29 -3.06
C LEU A 57 0.31 7.92 -2.95
N VAL A 58 0.25 9.24 -2.93
CA VAL A 58 -1.01 9.98 -3.04
C VAL A 58 -1.28 10.25 -4.51
N CYS A 59 -2.45 9.84 -4.94
CA CYS A 59 -2.85 9.93 -6.34
C CYS A 59 -4.10 10.76 -6.49
N ARG A 60 -4.18 11.51 -7.59
CA ARG A 60 -5.39 12.18 -8.06
C ARG A 60 -5.99 11.40 -9.22
N LEU A 61 -7.28 11.10 -9.12
CA LEU A 61 -7.99 10.42 -10.19
C LEU A 61 -8.04 11.32 -11.44
N ILE A 62 -7.65 10.76 -12.57
CA ILE A 62 -7.86 11.39 -13.88
C ILE A 62 -9.23 10.94 -14.37
N ASP A 63 -10.10 11.88 -14.72
CA ASP A 63 -11.47 11.59 -15.17
C ASP A 63 -11.48 11.04 -16.60
N GLU A 64 -11.54 9.72 -16.70
CA GLU A 64 -11.66 8.97 -17.94
C GLU A 64 -12.91 8.08 -17.86
N ARG A 65 -14.08 8.69 -18.03
CA ARG A 65 -15.39 8.04 -17.76
C ARG A 65 -15.60 6.76 -18.55
N HIS A 66 -15.23 6.73 -19.82
CA HIS A 66 -15.40 5.53 -20.62
C HIS A 66 -14.63 4.35 -20.04
N ASN A 67 -13.36 4.57 -19.69
CA ASN A 67 -12.52 3.53 -19.10
C ASN A 67 -13.05 3.06 -17.74
N GLN A 68 -13.54 4.00 -16.94
CA GLN A 68 -14.11 3.71 -15.63
C GLN A 68 -15.39 2.87 -15.75
N GLN A 69 -16.28 3.24 -16.66
CA GLN A 69 -17.58 2.59 -16.79
C GLN A 69 -17.55 1.29 -17.58
N ALA A 70 -16.74 1.21 -18.64
CA ALA A 70 -16.70 0.04 -19.52
C ALA A 70 -15.73 -1.05 -19.03
N TYR A 71 -14.66 -0.67 -18.33
CA TYR A 71 -13.55 -1.58 -18.01
C TYR A 71 -13.16 -1.61 -16.54
N ASP A 72 -13.83 -0.86 -15.68
CA ASP A 72 -13.40 -0.65 -14.28
C ASP A 72 -11.92 -0.22 -14.19
N LEU A 73 -11.45 0.52 -15.20
CA LEU A 73 -10.08 1.00 -15.28
C LEU A 73 -10.00 2.44 -14.79
N PHE A 74 -9.22 2.66 -13.74
CA PHE A 74 -9.02 3.96 -13.12
C PHE A 74 -7.57 4.41 -13.34
N ILE A 75 -7.39 5.62 -13.84
CA ILE A 75 -6.07 6.21 -14.08
C ILE A 75 -5.83 7.28 -13.02
N GLY A 76 -4.71 7.21 -12.35
CA GLY A 76 -4.31 8.17 -11.33
C GLY A 76 -2.97 8.81 -11.64
N GLU A 77 -2.87 10.11 -11.34
CA GLU A 77 -1.62 10.85 -11.35
C GLU A 77 -1.02 10.83 -9.94
N VAL A 78 0.21 10.38 -9.80
CA VAL A 78 0.92 10.45 -8.51
C VAL A 78 1.32 11.91 -8.28
N ILE A 79 0.76 12.51 -7.23
CA ILE A 79 1.01 13.92 -6.89
C ILE A 79 1.96 14.08 -5.70
N ALA A 80 2.15 13.02 -4.90
CA ALA A 80 3.12 12.98 -3.82
C ALA A 80 3.46 11.54 -3.49
N ALA A 81 4.67 11.31 -3.01
CA ALA A 81 5.12 10.00 -2.59
C ALA A 81 6.11 10.10 -1.44
N TRP A 82 6.04 9.13 -0.52
CA TRP A 82 6.96 8.97 0.60
C TRP A 82 7.36 7.51 0.71
N ALA A 83 8.56 7.27 1.20
CA ALA A 83 9.04 5.94 1.48
C ALA A 83 9.86 5.93 2.78
N ASP A 84 9.88 4.78 3.45
CA ASP A 84 10.70 4.56 4.63
C ASP A 84 12.18 4.55 4.24
N GLU A 85 12.98 5.45 4.80
CA GLU A 85 14.41 5.58 4.50
C GLU A 85 15.23 4.36 4.85
N ARG A 86 14.72 3.48 5.73
CA ARG A 86 15.38 2.21 6.06
C ARG A 86 15.44 1.25 4.88
N VAL A 87 14.54 1.38 3.91
CA VAL A 87 14.42 0.49 2.74
C VAL A 87 14.45 1.22 1.40
N PHE A 88 14.33 2.54 1.39
CA PHE A 88 14.40 3.32 0.14
C PHE A 88 15.29 4.54 0.33
N ARG A 89 16.38 4.61 -0.43
CA ARG A 89 17.31 5.73 -0.46
C ARG A 89 18.13 5.71 -1.74
N ASP A 90 18.73 6.81 -2.08
CA ASP A 90 19.57 6.94 -3.29
C ASP A 90 18.84 6.47 -4.58
N GLY A 91 17.52 6.70 -4.62
CA GLY A 91 16.70 6.44 -5.80
C GLY A 91 16.30 4.97 -6.01
N ARG A 92 16.56 4.07 -5.04
CA ARG A 92 16.18 2.66 -5.17
C ARG A 92 15.85 1.98 -3.84
N TRP A 93 15.26 0.80 -3.91
CA TRP A 93 15.01 -0.06 -2.77
C TRP A 93 16.30 -0.74 -2.30
N HIS A 94 16.44 -0.87 -0.97
CA HIS A 94 17.57 -1.50 -0.29
C HIS A 94 17.05 -2.47 0.78
N PHE A 95 16.43 -3.57 0.36
CA PHE A 95 15.93 -4.57 1.32
C PHE A 95 17.04 -5.44 1.89
N GLU A 96 18.15 -5.60 1.16
CA GLU A 96 19.27 -6.46 1.52
C GLU A 96 19.99 -6.05 2.81
N THR A 97 19.90 -4.79 3.19
CA THR A 97 20.54 -4.25 4.40
C THR A 97 19.56 -3.91 5.52
N ALA A 98 18.28 -4.16 5.30
CA ALA A 98 17.23 -3.87 6.27
C ALA A 98 16.75 -5.14 6.98
N ASP A 99 16.01 -4.96 8.07
CA ASP A 99 15.33 -6.07 8.74
C ASP A 99 14.38 -6.78 7.75
N PRO A 100 14.38 -8.11 7.71
CA PRO A 100 13.50 -8.87 6.79
C PRO A 100 12.00 -8.55 6.96
N SER A 101 11.57 -8.10 8.13
CA SER A 101 10.18 -7.69 8.38
C SER A 101 9.74 -6.48 7.53
N LEU A 102 10.69 -5.73 6.97
CA LEU A 102 10.45 -4.57 6.12
C LEU A 102 10.34 -4.93 4.63
N ARG A 103 10.57 -6.18 4.25
CA ARG A 103 10.44 -6.63 2.86
C ARG A 103 8.99 -6.53 2.40
N SER A 104 8.80 -6.22 1.12
CA SER A 104 7.47 -6.13 0.51
C SER A 104 6.83 -7.50 0.35
N LEU A 105 5.50 -7.52 0.39
CA LEU A 105 4.69 -8.70 0.19
C LEU A 105 4.23 -8.80 -1.27
N HIS A 106 4.20 -10.02 -1.80
CA HIS A 106 3.53 -10.37 -3.05
C HIS A 106 2.40 -11.34 -2.74
N HIS A 107 1.16 -10.92 -2.92
CA HIS A 107 -0.01 -11.79 -2.74
C HIS A 107 -0.14 -12.75 -3.92
N VAL A 108 -0.31 -14.02 -3.62
CA VAL A 108 -0.48 -15.07 -4.64
C VAL A 108 -1.94 -15.49 -4.75
N ALA A 109 -2.48 -16.04 -3.69
CA ALA A 109 -3.87 -16.48 -3.61
C ALA A 109 -4.23 -16.80 -2.16
N GLY A 110 -5.45 -16.45 -1.74
CA GLY A 110 -5.92 -16.73 -0.37
C GLY A 110 -4.96 -16.17 0.67
N GLY A 111 -4.52 -17.00 1.60
CA GLY A 111 -3.55 -16.61 2.62
C GLY A 111 -2.08 -16.81 2.23
N HIS A 112 -1.78 -17.03 0.95
CA HIS A 112 -0.44 -17.29 0.45
C HIS A 112 0.21 -16.03 -0.11
N TYR A 113 1.40 -15.73 0.38
CA TYR A 113 2.21 -14.58 0.00
C TYR A 113 3.66 -14.99 -0.21
N TYR A 114 4.38 -14.23 -1.03
CA TYR A 114 5.83 -14.24 -1.05
C TYR A 114 6.38 -12.95 -0.49
N ALA A 115 7.47 -13.02 0.23
CA ALA A 115 8.27 -11.85 0.52
C ALA A 115 9.22 -11.59 -0.65
N ILE A 116 9.55 -10.32 -0.91
CA ILE A 116 10.59 -9.99 -1.89
C ILE A 116 11.90 -10.69 -1.50
N GLY A 117 12.60 -11.26 -2.48
CA GLY A 117 13.76 -12.12 -2.26
C GLY A 117 15.10 -11.39 -2.25
N GLU A 118 16.15 -12.14 -2.62
CA GLU A 118 17.52 -11.64 -2.65
C GLU A 118 17.72 -10.58 -3.73
N ALA A 119 18.62 -9.63 -3.45
CA ALA A 119 19.05 -8.67 -4.44
C ALA A 119 19.85 -9.35 -5.55
N VAL A 120 19.55 -9.00 -6.79
CA VAL A 120 20.31 -9.44 -7.97
C VAL A 120 20.75 -8.21 -8.75
N LYS A 121 21.92 -8.30 -9.35
CA LYS A 121 22.49 -7.19 -10.11
C LYS A 121 22.81 -7.62 -11.53
N ALA A 122 22.39 -6.78 -12.48
CA ALA A 122 22.75 -6.96 -13.89
C ALA A 122 24.20 -6.51 -14.16
#